data_90c494e1b496939504f76ec56a50a044
#
_entry.id   90c494e1b496939504f76ec56a50a044
#
_cell.length_a   1.000
_cell.length_b   1.000
_cell.length_c   1.000
_cell.angle_alpha   90.00
_cell.angle_beta   90.00
_cell.angle_gamma   90.00
#
_symmetry.space_group_name_H-M   'P 1'
#
loop_
_entity.id
_entity.type
_entity.pdbx_description
1 polymer ?
#
loop_
_entity_poly.entity_id
_entity_poly.type
_entity_poly.pdbx_seq_one_letter_code
_entity_poly.pdbx_strand_id
1 'polypeptide(L)'
;MKILVISDLHLCDTRNSAAFEARRLEKLAEFIRKCAPDAVLNLGDTVSRRAFLRPEFPSEAEGFRVYLEWRRQFGMPFAECDITRELDFFASLFGVEPDNVLDLPPEAAIITLLPRSGAGHRLFPEQLDFLGSALERCRRAGKSVVIGTHVPYPGSCSRQPGPGIFLEIPPELHETLTSFPRPVWWCGGHFHWEHEAPSVTGSLTVCIGARFRFEARHDTTYLRLLDTATGETTDFFPDL
;
A
#
# COMPACT_ATOMS: atom_id res chain seq x y z
N MET A 1 13.94 2.10 -10.91
CA MET A 1 12.48 2.14 -11.23
C MET A 1 11.75 2.96 -10.19
N LYS A 2 10.68 3.61 -10.59
CA LYS A 2 9.87 4.48 -9.71
C LYS A 2 8.56 3.80 -9.36
N ILE A 3 8.30 3.60 -8.08
CA ILE A 3 7.06 2.99 -7.57
C ILE A 3 6.31 4.04 -6.76
N LEU A 4 5.13 4.43 -7.21
CA LEU A 4 4.26 5.34 -6.47
C LEU A 4 3.44 4.55 -5.46
N VAL A 5 3.46 4.98 -4.21
CA VAL A 5 2.65 4.39 -3.15
C VAL A 5 1.40 5.23 -2.92
N ILE A 6 0.24 4.59 -2.95
CA ILE A 6 -1.06 5.15 -2.56
C ILE A 6 -1.68 4.29 -1.46
N SER A 7 -2.56 4.86 -0.64
CA SER A 7 -3.22 4.16 0.47
C SER A 7 -4.43 4.95 0.96
N ASP A 8 -5.38 4.26 1.57
CA ASP A 8 -6.45 4.89 2.35
C ASP A 8 -7.25 5.94 1.55
N LEU A 9 -7.60 5.60 0.30
CA LEU A 9 -8.42 6.47 -0.55
C LEU A 9 -9.82 6.69 0.00
N HIS A 10 -10.38 5.68 0.71
CA HIS A 10 -11.72 5.71 1.27
C HIS A 10 -12.76 6.28 0.30
N LEU A 11 -12.81 5.71 -0.90
CA LEU A 11 -13.81 6.08 -1.90
C LEU A 11 -15.22 5.75 -1.41
N CYS A 12 -16.17 6.52 -1.88
CA CYS A 12 -17.59 6.38 -1.56
C CYS A 12 -17.93 6.59 -0.08
N ASP A 13 -17.08 7.27 0.67
CA ASP A 13 -17.25 7.54 2.10
C ASP A 13 -18.26 8.65 2.37
N THR A 14 -19.10 8.47 3.40
CA THR A 14 -20.06 9.49 3.85
C THR A 14 -19.43 10.79 4.34
N ARG A 15 -18.13 10.76 4.67
CA ARG A 15 -17.34 11.94 5.09
C ARG A 15 -16.87 12.80 3.91
N ASN A 16 -17.11 12.35 2.69
CA ASN A 16 -16.71 13.03 1.46
C ASN A 16 -17.93 13.23 0.55
N SER A 17 -18.02 14.40 -0.08
CA SER A 17 -18.97 14.58 -1.16
C SER A 17 -18.49 13.88 -2.45
N ALA A 18 -19.42 13.50 -3.31
CA ALA A 18 -19.07 12.91 -4.61
C ALA A 18 -18.23 13.88 -5.46
N ALA A 19 -18.50 15.18 -5.39
CA ALA A 19 -17.73 16.19 -6.10
C ALA A 19 -16.29 16.32 -5.58
N PHE A 20 -16.08 16.19 -4.27
CA PHE A 20 -14.75 16.18 -3.68
C PHE A 20 -13.95 14.95 -4.13
N GLU A 21 -14.54 13.76 -4.06
CA GLU A 21 -13.87 12.52 -4.48
C GLU A 21 -13.52 12.52 -5.98
N ALA A 22 -14.43 12.98 -6.84
CA ALA A 22 -14.19 13.08 -8.27
C ALA A 22 -12.98 14.00 -8.56
N ARG A 23 -12.93 15.18 -7.95
CA ARG A 23 -11.78 16.11 -8.08
C ARG A 23 -10.49 15.49 -7.57
N ARG A 24 -10.54 14.80 -6.43
CA ARG A 24 -9.38 14.14 -5.84
C ARG A 24 -8.82 13.06 -6.77
N LEU A 25 -9.68 12.22 -7.33
CA LEU A 25 -9.28 11.19 -8.30
C LEU A 25 -8.72 11.81 -9.59
N GLU A 26 -9.28 12.91 -10.09
CA GLU A 26 -8.77 13.63 -11.25
C GLU A 26 -7.35 14.17 -10.99
N LYS A 27 -7.16 14.89 -9.89
CA LYS A 27 -5.85 15.43 -9.50
C LYS A 27 -4.81 14.33 -9.23
N LEU A 28 -5.24 13.22 -8.61
CA LEU A 28 -4.36 12.06 -8.43
C LEU A 28 -3.95 11.46 -9.78
N ALA A 29 -4.88 11.39 -10.73
CA ALA A 29 -4.58 10.93 -12.08
C ALA A 29 -3.59 11.86 -12.82
N GLU A 30 -3.76 13.17 -12.69
CA GLU A 30 -2.81 14.17 -13.21
C GLU A 30 -1.42 14.01 -12.57
N PHE A 31 -1.38 13.81 -11.25
CA PHE A 31 -0.13 13.58 -10.53
C PHE A 31 0.58 12.30 -11.02
N ILE A 32 -0.15 11.19 -11.17
CA ILE A 32 0.39 9.92 -11.69
C ILE A 32 0.97 10.12 -13.10
N ARG A 33 0.25 10.81 -13.99
CA ARG A 33 0.74 11.08 -15.34
C ARG A 33 2.00 11.96 -15.32
N LYS A 34 2.07 12.93 -14.42
CA LYS A 34 3.22 13.84 -14.29
C LYS A 34 4.47 13.14 -13.74
N CYS A 35 4.33 12.32 -12.70
CA CYS A 35 5.47 11.60 -12.11
C CYS A 35 5.86 10.35 -12.90
N ALA A 36 4.97 9.86 -13.77
CA ALA A 36 5.18 8.70 -14.66
C ALA A 36 5.88 7.52 -13.93
N PRO A 37 5.26 6.95 -12.88
CA PRO A 37 5.84 5.82 -12.18
C PRO A 37 5.82 4.57 -13.05
N ASP A 38 6.75 3.65 -12.83
CA ASP A 38 6.79 2.36 -13.49
C ASP A 38 5.72 1.39 -12.95
N ALA A 39 5.31 1.59 -11.70
CA ALA A 39 4.23 0.84 -11.04
C ALA A 39 3.57 1.68 -9.93
N VAL A 40 2.37 1.28 -9.54
CA VAL A 40 1.66 1.81 -8.37
C VAL A 40 1.47 0.70 -7.35
N LEU A 41 1.82 0.96 -6.09
CA LEU A 41 1.49 0.11 -4.94
C LEU A 41 0.33 0.74 -4.17
N ASN A 42 -0.81 0.07 -4.15
CA ASN A 42 -1.97 0.44 -3.35
C ASN A 42 -2.01 -0.39 -2.06
N LEU A 43 -1.93 0.28 -0.92
CA LEU A 43 -1.85 -0.37 0.39
C LEU A 43 -3.20 -0.64 1.05
N GLY A 44 -4.30 -0.38 0.34
CA GLY A 44 -5.63 -0.72 0.81
C GLY A 44 -6.45 0.41 1.42
N ASP A 45 -7.56 0.05 2.05
CA ASP A 45 -8.67 0.96 2.41
C ASP A 45 -9.06 1.86 1.22
N THR A 46 -9.06 1.26 0.03
CA THR A 46 -9.40 1.93 -1.23
C THR A 46 -10.83 2.40 -1.24
N VAL A 47 -11.73 1.58 -0.74
CA VAL A 47 -13.17 1.85 -0.60
C VAL A 47 -13.53 1.82 0.87
N SER A 48 -14.39 2.72 1.28
CA SER A 48 -14.88 2.73 2.66
C SER A 48 -15.71 1.50 2.98
N ARG A 49 -15.60 1.02 4.23
CA ARG A 49 -16.37 -0.12 4.71
C ARG A 49 -17.85 0.21 4.65
N ARG A 50 -18.69 -0.82 4.49
CA ARG A 50 -20.15 -0.73 4.35
C ARG A 50 -20.83 0.24 5.33
N ALA A 51 -20.36 0.31 6.56
CA ALA A 51 -20.91 1.20 7.60
C ALA A 51 -20.71 2.70 7.29
N PHE A 52 -19.79 3.03 6.40
CA PHE A 52 -19.42 4.40 6.04
C PHE A 52 -19.66 4.71 4.56
N LEU A 53 -20.25 3.78 3.81
CA LEU A 53 -20.58 4.02 2.40
C LEU A 53 -21.73 5.03 2.29
N ARG A 54 -21.61 5.91 1.29
CA ARG A 54 -22.73 6.79 0.92
C ARG A 54 -23.93 5.96 0.45
N PRO A 55 -25.18 6.44 0.68
CA PRO A 55 -26.40 5.70 0.38
C PRO A 55 -26.54 5.22 -1.07
N GLU A 56 -25.96 5.94 -2.03
CA GLU A 56 -25.96 5.56 -3.44
C GLU A 56 -25.08 4.34 -3.76
N PHE A 57 -24.24 3.90 -2.81
CA PHE A 57 -23.41 2.70 -2.96
C PHE A 57 -23.93 1.57 -2.06
N PRO A 58 -24.71 0.62 -2.59
CA PRO A 58 -25.32 -0.43 -1.80
C PRO A 58 -24.30 -1.46 -1.25
N SER A 59 -23.09 -1.49 -1.80
CA SER A 59 -22.05 -2.43 -1.40
C SER A 59 -20.63 -1.88 -1.66
N GLU A 60 -19.65 -2.46 -1.00
CA GLU A 60 -18.22 -2.18 -1.26
C GLU A 60 -17.85 -2.53 -2.72
N ALA A 61 -18.49 -3.56 -3.30
CA ALA A 61 -18.24 -3.94 -4.69
C ALA A 61 -18.56 -2.80 -5.70
N GLU A 62 -19.60 -2.02 -5.44
CA GLU A 62 -19.92 -0.86 -6.27
C GLU A 62 -18.84 0.24 -6.13
N GLY A 63 -18.33 0.46 -4.92
CA GLY A 63 -17.22 1.37 -4.70
C GLY A 63 -15.94 0.91 -5.41
N PHE A 64 -15.64 -0.39 -5.39
CA PHE A 64 -14.51 -0.94 -6.13
C PHE A 64 -14.65 -0.80 -7.65
N ARG A 65 -15.87 -0.83 -8.20
CA ARG A 65 -16.06 -0.53 -9.63
C ARG A 65 -15.59 0.87 -9.99
N VAL A 66 -15.88 1.87 -9.13
CA VAL A 66 -15.39 3.25 -9.33
C VAL A 66 -13.86 3.28 -9.36
N TYR A 67 -13.21 2.62 -8.41
CA TYR A 67 -11.76 2.52 -8.37
C TYR A 67 -11.18 1.82 -9.59
N LEU A 68 -11.72 0.66 -9.96
CA LEU A 68 -11.24 -0.12 -11.09
C LEU A 68 -11.44 0.60 -12.43
N GLU A 69 -12.54 1.33 -12.60
CA GLU A 69 -12.76 2.17 -13.77
C GLU A 69 -11.73 3.31 -13.83
N TRP A 70 -11.52 4.00 -12.71
CA TRP A 70 -10.48 5.03 -12.62
C TRP A 70 -9.08 4.46 -12.91
N ARG A 71 -8.73 3.31 -12.36
CA ARG A 71 -7.43 2.65 -12.58
C ARG A 71 -7.17 2.27 -14.03
N ARG A 72 -8.21 1.88 -14.79
CA ARG A 72 -8.10 1.44 -16.20
C ARG A 72 -7.51 2.49 -17.15
N GLN A 73 -7.51 3.76 -16.76
CA GLN A 73 -6.93 4.82 -17.59
C GLN A 73 -5.39 4.79 -17.62
N PHE A 74 -4.75 3.97 -16.79
CA PHE A 74 -3.30 3.87 -16.68
C PHE A 74 -2.78 2.59 -17.31
N GLY A 75 -1.67 2.69 -18.04
CA GLY A 75 -1.02 1.55 -18.68
C GLY A 75 0.00 0.82 -17.82
N MET A 76 0.36 1.38 -16.63
CA MET A 76 1.30 0.73 -15.72
C MET A 76 0.61 -0.30 -14.84
N PRO A 77 1.37 -1.29 -14.31
CA PRO A 77 0.84 -2.26 -13.36
C PRO A 77 0.52 -1.63 -11.99
N PHE A 78 -0.50 -2.17 -11.35
CA PHE A 78 -0.86 -1.88 -9.95
C PHE A 78 -0.70 -3.15 -9.12
N ALA A 79 0.03 -3.04 -8.01
CA ALA A 79 0.07 -4.03 -6.96
C ALA A 79 -0.94 -3.63 -5.87
N GLU A 80 -1.86 -4.53 -5.55
CA GLU A 80 -2.98 -4.26 -4.66
C GLU A 80 -2.81 -4.98 -3.32
N CYS A 81 -3.06 -4.28 -2.23
CA CYS A 81 -3.01 -4.80 -0.86
C CYS A 81 -4.27 -4.37 -0.08
N ASP A 82 -5.44 -4.53 -0.68
CA ASP A 82 -6.68 -4.06 -0.07
C ASP A 82 -7.20 -5.01 1.00
N ILE A 83 -7.79 -4.45 2.07
CA ILE A 83 -8.42 -5.24 3.13
C ILE A 83 -9.82 -5.62 2.68
N THR A 84 -9.94 -6.73 1.99
CA THR A 84 -11.24 -7.38 1.84
C THR A 84 -11.36 -8.50 2.88
N ARG A 85 -12.52 -8.64 3.49
CA ARG A 85 -12.75 -9.74 4.44
C ARG A 85 -12.84 -11.10 3.76
N GLU A 86 -13.02 -11.11 2.45
CA GLU A 86 -13.25 -12.29 1.62
C GLU A 86 -12.15 -12.37 0.56
N LEU A 87 -11.24 -13.33 0.73
CA LEU A 87 -10.10 -13.52 -0.19
C LEU A 87 -10.56 -13.81 -1.62
N ASP A 88 -11.65 -14.59 -1.78
CA ASP A 88 -12.23 -14.90 -3.08
C ASP A 88 -12.76 -13.63 -3.77
N PHE A 89 -13.30 -12.69 -2.99
CA PHE A 89 -13.74 -11.41 -3.50
C PHE A 89 -12.56 -10.58 -4.00
N PHE A 90 -11.45 -10.54 -3.26
CA PHE A 90 -10.22 -9.87 -3.70
C PHE A 90 -9.72 -10.44 -5.03
N ALA A 91 -9.56 -11.76 -5.11
CA ALA A 91 -9.11 -12.43 -6.32
C ALA A 91 -10.04 -12.16 -7.51
N SER A 92 -11.36 -12.14 -7.29
CA SER A 92 -12.34 -11.83 -8.32
C SER A 92 -12.29 -10.39 -8.81
N LEU A 93 -11.95 -9.43 -7.95
CA LEU A 93 -11.83 -8.01 -8.29
C LEU A 93 -10.55 -7.69 -9.06
N PHE A 94 -9.43 -8.17 -8.57
CA PHE A 94 -8.11 -7.76 -9.05
C PHE A 94 -7.47 -8.76 -10.02
N GLY A 95 -8.01 -9.98 -10.11
CA GLY A 95 -7.49 -11.04 -10.97
C GLY A 95 -6.13 -11.60 -10.52
N VAL A 96 -5.79 -11.39 -9.25
CA VAL A 96 -4.53 -11.87 -8.65
C VAL A 96 -4.82 -12.48 -7.28
N GLU A 97 -3.91 -13.34 -6.83
CA GLU A 97 -4.00 -13.89 -5.48
C GLU A 97 -3.78 -12.80 -4.43
N PRO A 98 -4.38 -12.95 -3.22
CA PRO A 98 -4.23 -11.99 -2.12
C PRO A 98 -2.78 -11.74 -1.72
N ASP A 99 -1.98 -12.81 -1.61
CA ASP A 99 -0.54 -12.72 -1.41
C ASP A 99 0.13 -12.90 -2.78
N ASN A 100 0.80 -11.87 -3.27
CA ASN A 100 1.25 -11.84 -4.66
C ASN A 100 2.65 -11.22 -4.82
N VAL A 101 3.29 -11.55 -5.94
CA VAL A 101 4.53 -10.91 -6.39
C VAL A 101 4.32 -10.30 -7.75
N LEU A 102 4.36 -8.99 -7.84
CA LEU A 102 4.46 -8.26 -9.10
C LEU A 102 5.94 -8.11 -9.44
N ASP A 103 6.39 -8.87 -10.42
CA ASP A 103 7.76 -8.78 -10.91
C ASP A 103 7.94 -7.57 -11.81
N LEU A 104 8.95 -6.74 -11.51
CA LEU A 104 9.31 -5.55 -12.27
C LEU A 104 10.75 -5.71 -12.79
N PRO A 105 10.92 -6.42 -13.92
CA PRO A 105 12.28 -6.68 -14.43
C PRO A 105 12.93 -5.39 -14.96
N PRO A 106 14.29 -5.30 -14.88
CA PRO A 106 15.17 -6.29 -14.23
C PRO A 106 15.40 -6.04 -12.74
N GLU A 107 14.99 -4.90 -12.19
CA GLU A 107 15.57 -4.30 -10.98
C GLU A 107 14.80 -4.53 -9.70
N ALA A 108 13.50 -4.76 -9.75
CA ALA A 108 12.66 -4.77 -8.57
C ALA A 108 11.54 -5.80 -8.59
N ALA A 109 10.96 -6.04 -7.41
CA ALA A 109 9.69 -6.74 -7.25
C ALA A 109 8.85 -6.07 -6.16
N ILE A 110 7.53 -6.08 -6.33
CA ILE A 110 6.58 -5.69 -5.29
C ILE A 110 5.95 -6.97 -4.75
N ILE A 111 6.02 -7.16 -3.44
CA ILE A 111 5.38 -8.27 -2.73
C ILE A 111 4.22 -7.69 -1.94
N THR A 112 3.00 -8.13 -2.20
CA THR A 112 1.83 -7.74 -1.43
C THR A 112 1.41 -8.87 -0.51
N LEU A 113 1.08 -8.54 0.74
CA LEU A 113 0.57 -9.47 1.74
C LEU A 113 -0.75 -8.94 2.26
N LEU A 114 -1.81 -9.72 2.08
CA LEU A 114 -3.14 -9.31 2.49
C LEU A 114 -3.39 -9.74 3.94
N PRO A 115 -3.69 -8.81 4.87
CA PRO A 115 -4.06 -9.17 6.24
C PRO A 115 -5.32 -10.04 6.24
N ARG A 116 -5.23 -11.22 6.87
CA ARG A 116 -6.35 -12.16 6.96
C ARG A 116 -7.10 -11.97 8.28
N SER A 117 -8.43 -12.12 8.25
CA SER A 117 -9.24 -12.08 9.46
C SER A 117 -8.87 -13.21 10.42
N GLY A 118 -8.80 -12.90 11.72
CA GLY A 118 -8.47 -13.89 12.76
C GLY A 118 -6.99 -13.98 13.16
N ALA A 119 -6.09 -13.41 12.37
CA ALA A 119 -4.65 -13.36 12.70
C ALA A 119 -4.28 -12.22 13.66
N GLY A 120 -5.20 -11.31 13.93
CA GLY A 120 -4.85 -10.03 14.55
C GLY A 120 -3.96 -9.25 13.59
N HIS A 121 -2.80 -8.79 14.10
CA HIS A 121 -1.79 -8.12 13.27
C HIS A 121 -0.58 -9.05 13.00
N ARG A 122 -0.83 -10.32 12.75
CA ARG A 122 0.19 -11.33 12.45
C ARG A 122 0.11 -11.77 11.01
N LEU A 123 1.26 -12.15 10.47
CA LEU A 123 1.31 -12.94 9.24
C LEU A 123 1.06 -14.42 9.60
N PHE A 124 0.27 -15.09 8.80
CA PHE A 124 0.09 -16.54 8.95
C PHE A 124 1.37 -17.29 8.55
N PRO A 125 1.60 -18.52 9.04
CA PRO A 125 2.75 -19.32 8.64
C PRO A 125 2.91 -19.41 7.11
N GLU A 126 1.82 -19.61 6.38
CA GLU A 126 1.82 -19.71 4.92
C GLU A 126 2.26 -18.39 4.26
N GLN A 127 1.93 -17.25 4.85
CA GLN A 127 2.38 -15.93 4.37
C GLN A 127 3.87 -15.71 4.67
N LEU A 128 4.36 -16.20 5.80
CA LEU A 128 5.79 -16.17 6.12
C LEU A 128 6.60 -17.05 5.15
N ASP A 129 6.11 -18.26 4.85
CA ASP A 129 6.73 -19.17 3.88
C ASP A 129 6.72 -18.56 2.47
N PHE A 130 5.59 -17.98 2.07
CA PHE A 130 5.46 -17.25 0.80
C PHE A 130 6.46 -16.10 0.72
N LEU A 131 6.49 -15.23 1.73
CA LEU A 131 7.40 -14.09 1.79
C LEU A 131 8.86 -14.52 1.77
N GLY A 132 9.24 -15.52 2.57
CA GLY A 132 10.59 -16.08 2.59
C GLY A 132 11.03 -16.59 1.22
N SER A 133 10.13 -17.32 0.55
CA SER A 133 10.37 -17.83 -0.81
C SER A 133 10.50 -16.72 -1.84
N ALA A 134 9.67 -15.67 -1.74
CA ALA A 134 9.72 -14.52 -2.63
C ALA A 134 11.00 -13.70 -2.42
N LEU A 135 11.40 -13.46 -1.18
CA LEU A 135 12.65 -12.76 -0.84
C LEU A 135 13.87 -13.52 -1.37
N GLU A 136 13.90 -14.85 -1.22
CA GLU A 136 15.00 -15.66 -1.73
C GLU A 136 15.10 -15.60 -3.26
N ARG A 137 13.96 -15.62 -3.99
CA ARG A 137 13.98 -15.41 -5.44
C ARG A 137 14.52 -14.03 -5.82
N CYS A 138 14.07 -12.99 -5.13
CA CYS A 138 14.55 -11.61 -5.36
C CYS A 138 16.04 -11.48 -5.06
N ARG A 139 16.54 -12.09 -3.99
CA ARG A 139 17.95 -12.10 -3.62
C ARG A 139 18.81 -12.74 -4.70
N ARG A 140 18.42 -13.89 -5.22
CA ARG A 140 19.13 -14.58 -6.32
C ARG A 140 19.13 -13.78 -7.61
N ALA A 141 18.03 -13.05 -7.87
CA ALA A 141 17.91 -12.21 -9.04
C ALA A 141 18.55 -10.82 -8.88
N GLY A 142 19.12 -10.49 -7.72
CA GLY A 142 19.73 -9.19 -7.43
C GLY A 142 18.75 -8.02 -7.41
N LYS A 143 17.47 -8.27 -7.09
CA LYS A 143 16.40 -7.27 -7.11
C LYS A 143 16.24 -6.53 -5.79
N SER A 144 15.89 -5.26 -5.87
CA SER A 144 15.30 -4.51 -4.76
C SER A 144 13.87 -5.00 -4.51
N VAL A 145 13.40 -4.88 -3.27
CA VAL A 145 12.08 -5.39 -2.88
C VAL A 145 11.24 -4.31 -2.25
N VAL A 146 9.99 -4.20 -2.67
CA VAL A 146 8.98 -3.37 -1.99
C VAL A 146 7.89 -4.28 -1.45
N ILE A 147 7.71 -4.29 -0.12
CA ILE A 147 6.68 -5.08 0.55
C ILE A 147 5.54 -4.15 0.92
N GLY A 148 4.34 -4.48 0.48
CA GLY A 148 3.10 -3.78 0.80
C GLY A 148 2.24 -4.59 1.75
N THR A 149 1.83 -3.96 2.85
CA THR A 149 0.79 -4.46 3.75
C THR A 149 -0.11 -3.30 4.14
N HIS A 150 -1.41 -3.54 4.40
CA HIS A 150 -2.22 -2.45 4.93
C HIS A 150 -1.82 -2.11 6.37
N VAL A 151 -1.65 -3.12 7.22
CA VAL A 151 -1.18 -2.93 8.61
C VAL A 151 0.32 -2.62 8.59
N PRO A 152 0.75 -1.52 9.24
CA PRO A 152 2.14 -1.09 9.15
C PRO A 152 3.11 -1.97 9.93
N TYR A 153 4.35 -1.96 9.45
CA TYR A 153 5.50 -2.55 10.12
C TYR A 153 5.85 -1.77 11.40
N PRO A 154 6.35 -2.42 12.49
CA PRO A 154 6.83 -1.72 13.68
C PRO A 154 7.90 -0.67 13.34
N GLY A 155 7.78 0.51 13.95
CA GLY A 155 8.71 1.61 13.70
C GLY A 155 8.43 2.43 12.45
N SER A 156 7.33 2.17 11.72
CA SER A 156 6.91 2.99 10.56
C SER A 156 6.49 4.41 10.93
N CYS A 157 6.22 4.68 12.20
CA CYS A 157 5.89 5.99 12.72
C CYS A 157 6.34 6.13 14.18
N SER A 158 6.57 7.38 14.61
CA SER A 158 7.05 7.71 15.97
C SER A 158 5.96 7.56 17.04
N ARG A 159 4.69 7.75 16.65
CA ARG A 159 3.57 7.49 17.55
C ARG A 159 3.43 6.00 17.74
N GLN A 160 3.49 5.57 18.98
CA GLN A 160 3.15 4.20 19.33
C GLN A 160 1.69 4.17 19.81
N PRO A 161 0.74 3.88 18.93
CA PRO A 161 -0.58 3.51 19.37
C PRO A 161 -0.43 2.24 20.18
N GLY A 162 -1.36 1.97 21.08
CA GLY A 162 -1.29 0.84 22.00
C GLY A 162 -0.96 -0.51 21.35
N PRO A 163 -0.75 -1.56 22.14
CA PRO A 163 -0.37 -2.88 21.62
C PRO A 163 -1.39 -3.40 20.62
N GLY A 164 -0.91 -4.08 19.58
CA GLY A 164 -1.73 -4.76 18.58
C GLY A 164 -2.15 -3.90 17.38
N ILE A 165 -1.46 -2.80 17.11
CA ILE A 165 -1.76 -1.94 15.94
C ILE A 165 -0.73 -2.13 14.82
N PHE A 166 0.49 -2.51 15.14
CA PHE A 166 1.52 -2.89 14.18
C PHE A 166 1.53 -4.39 13.91
N LEU A 167 2.10 -4.79 12.77
CA LEU A 167 2.39 -6.18 12.51
C LEU A 167 3.33 -6.75 13.57
N GLU A 168 3.08 -7.97 14.00
CA GLU A 168 4.05 -8.76 14.76
C GLU A 168 5.03 -9.38 13.77
N ILE A 169 6.28 -8.95 13.82
CA ILE A 169 7.33 -9.39 12.91
C ILE A 169 8.28 -10.35 13.66
N PRO A 170 8.45 -11.60 13.19
CA PRO A 170 9.43 -12.50 13.75
C PRO A 170 10.85 -11.92 13.67
N PRO A 171 11.69 -12.08 14.72
CA PRO A 171 13.07 -11.56 14.73
C PRO A 171 13.89 -12.00 13.51
N GLU A 172 13.73 -13.25 13.08
CA GLU A 172 14.45 -13.84 11.94
C GLU A 172 14.06 -13.17 10.62
N LEU A 173 12.79 -12.79 10.48
CA LEU A 173 12.34 -12.02 9.31
C LEU A 173 12.93 -10.60 9.34
N HIS A 174 12.93 -9.94 10.50
CA HIS A 174 13.54 -8.62 10.66
C HIS A 174 15.04 -8.66 10.28
N GLU A 175 15.80 -9.65 10.77
CA GLU A 175 17.21 -9.83 10.43
C GLU A 175 17.39 -10.06 8.92
N THR A 176 16.56 -10.90 8.31
CA THR A 176 16.60 -11.16 6.85
C THR A 176 16.40 -9.88 6.05
N LEU A 177 15.47 -9.01 6.45
CA LEU A 177 15.16 -7.77 5.74
C LEU A 177 16.26 -6.72 5.93
N THR A 178 16.79 -6.58 7.14
CA THR A 178 17.83 -5.58 7.45
C THR A 178 19.18 -5.93 6.86
N SER A 179 19.48 -7.22 6.66
CA SER A 179 20.71 -7.74 6.03
C SER A 179 20.55 -8.05 4.53
N PHE A 180 19.42 -7.70 3.92
CA PHE A 180 19.20 -7.98 2.50
C PHE A 180 20.23 -7.25 1.62
N PRO A 181 20.74 -7.88 0.53
CA PRO A 181 21.84 -7.30 -0.26
C PRO A 181 21.45 -6.10 -1.13
N ARG A 182 20.17 -5.82 -1.24
CA ARG A 182 19.58 -4.71 -2.01
C ARG A 182 18.58 -3.96 -1.14
N PRO A 183 18.23 -2.70 -1.48
CA PRO A 183 17.21 -1.96 -0.74
C PRO A 183 15.89 -2.73 -0.61
N VAL A 184 15.33 -2.69 0.59
CA VAL A 184 14.02 -3.24 0.91
C VAL A 184 13.16 -2.12 1.50
N TRP A 185 11.96 -1.95 1.01
CA TRP A 185 10.95 -1.10 1.63
C TRP A 185 9.83 -1.95 2.19
N TRP A 186 9.35 -1.60 3.37
CA TRP A 186 8.09 -2.09 3.89
C TRP A 186 7.15 -0.91 4.09
N CYS A 187 6.12 -0.84 3.25
CA CYS A 187 5.14 0.23 3.24
C CYS A 187 3.83 -0.25 3.86
N GLY A 188 3.32 0.50 4.84
CA GLY A 188 2.02 0.28 5.46
C GLY A 188 1.05 1.42 5.19
N GLY A 189 -0.25 1.15 5.26
CA GLY A 189 -1.34 2.13 5.26
C GLY A 189 -1.95 2.29 6.65
N HIS A 190 -3.30 2.30 6.74
CA HIS A 190 -4.10 2.23 7.95
C HIS A 190 -4.07 3.46 8.87
N PHE A 191 -2.92 4.11 9.03
CA PHE A 191 -2.77 5.27 9.89
C PHE A 191 -2.98 6.55 9.12
N HIS A 192 -4.08 7.23 9.40
CA HIS A 192 -4.37 8.57 8.89
C HIS A 192 -3.64 9.63 9.71
N TRP A 193 -2.36 9.41 10.02
CA TRP A 193 -1.58 10.35 10.82
C TRP A 193 -0.82 11.34 9.96
N GLU A 194 -0.22 12.31 10.65
CA GLU A 194 0.65 13.27 10.01
C GLU A 194 1.83 12.56 9.33
N HIS A 195 2.35 13.22 8.31
CA HIS A 195 3.52 12.74 7.60
C HIS A 195 4.72 12.56 8.55
N GLU A 196 5.39 11.43 8.41
CA GLU A 196 6.64 11.13 9.09
C GLU A 196 7.68 10.64 8.08
N ALA A 197 8.95 10.97 8.34
CA ALA A 197 10.06 10.46 7.54
C ALA A 197 10.16 8.93 7.68
N PRO A 198 10.58 8.22 6.62
CA PRO A 198 10.87 6.80 6.71
C PRO A 198 11.96 6.49 7.75
N SER A 199 11.82 5.36 8.43
CA SER A 199 12.86 4.83 9.33
C SER A 199 13.71 3.80 8.59
N VAL A 200 15.03 3.91 8.71
CA VAL A 200 15.99 3.05 7.99
C VAL A 200 16.84 2.25 8.97
N THR A 201 16.94 0.95 8.76
CA THR A 201 17.78 0.02 9.53
C THR A 201 18.43 -0.97 8.56
N GLY A 202 19.74 -0.86 8.36
CA GLY A 202 20.43 -1.67 7.35
C GLY A 202 19.87 -1.43 5.95
N SER A 203 19.45 -2.50 5.28
CA SER A 203 18.81 -2.42 3.96
C SER A 203 17.30 -2.13 4.03
N LEU A 204 16.68 -2.22 5.21
CA LEU A 204 15.25 -2.05 5.40
C LEU A 204 14.87 -0.59 5.65
N THR A 205 13.98 -0.08 4.84
CA THR A 205 13.27 1.19 5.04
C THR A 205 11.81 0.89 5.36
N VAL A 206 11.31 1.33 6.51
CA VAL A 206 9.90 1.18 6.90
C VAL A 206 9.20 2.53 6.92
N CYS A 207 7.96 2.58 6.41
CA CYS A 207 7.22 3.82 6.33
C CYS A 207 5.70 3.61 6.25
N ILE A 208 4.96 4.66 6.62
CA ILE A 208 3.57 4.83 6.16
C ILE A 208 3.65 5.33 4.72
N GLY A 209 3.02 4.60 3.80
CA GLY A 209 3.24 4.81 2.36
C GLY A 209 2.59 6.06 1.80
N ALA A 210 1.36 6.37 2.23
CA ALA A 210 0.61 7.52 1.75
C ALA A 210 -0.54 7.85 2.70
N ARG A 211 -1.16 9.01 2.49
CA ARG A 211 -2.35 9.43 3.19
C ARG A 211 -3.18 10.35 2.30
N PHE A 212 -4.48 10.11 2.26
CA PHE A 212 -5.46 11.00 1.66
C PHE A 212 -6.32 11.68 2.72
N ARG A 213 -6.56 12.98 2.56
CA ARG A 213 -7.42 13.74 3.47
C ARG A 213 -8.90 13.45 3.20
N PHE A 214 -9.73 13.59 4.23
CA PHE A 214 -11.17 13.69 4.10
C PHE A 214 -11.60 15.16 3.88
N GLU A 215 -12.72 15.37 3.17
CA GLU A 215 -13.22 16.73 2.84
C GLU A 215 -13.41 17.60 4.09
N ALA A 216 -13.93 17.03 5.18
CA ALA A 216 -14.20 17.74 6.44
C ALA A 216 -12.95 17.96 7.31
N ARG A 217 -11.77 17.50 6.90
CA ARG A 217 -10.53 17.63 7.67
C ARG A 217 -9.55 18.54 6.93
N HIS A 218 -8.87 19.40 7.67
CA HIS A 218 -7.78 20.23 7.16
C HIS A 218 -6.43 19.51 7.15
N ASP A 219 -6.46 18.20 7.00
CA ASP A 219 -5.29 17.36 6.98
C ASP A 219 -4.52 17.50 5.65
N THR A 220 -3.23 17.25 5.68
CA THR A 220 -2.40 17.26 4.47
C THR A 220 -2.42 15.89 3.80
N THR A 221 -2.68 15.84 2.50
CA THR A 221 -2.41 14.64 1.68
C THR A 221 -0.91 14.54 1.43
N TYR A 222 -0.36 13.34 1.51
CA TYR A 222 0.98 13.07 0.99
C TYR A 222 1.03 11.74 0.24
N LEU A 223 1.95 11.65 -0.71
CA LEU A 223 2.25 10.48 -1.52
C LEU A 223 3.75 10.21 -1.48
N ARG A 224 4.14 8.95 -1.61
CA ARG A 224 5.55 8.54 -1.66
C ARG A 224 5.90 7.92 -3.00
N LEU A 225 7.06 8.32 -3.50
CA LEU A 225 7.69 7.72 -4.67
C LEU A 225 8.99 7.04 -4.21
N LEU A 226 9.09 5.75 -4.44
CA LEU A 226 10.27 4.95 -4.15
C LEU A 226 11.09 4.82 -5.44
N ASP A 227 12.37 5.14 -5.39
CA ASP A 227 13.29 4.89 -6.50
C ASP A 227 14.16 3.67 -6.20
N THR A 228 13.87 2.54 -6.85
CA THR A 228 14.57 1.28 -6.59
C THR A 228 15.98 1.24 -7.14
N ALA A 229 16.35 2.16 -8.03
CA ALA A 229 17.72 2.28 -8.55
C ALA A 229 18.65 3.00 -7.58
N THR A 230 18.16 4.10 -6.96
CA THR A 230 18.95 4.92 -6.02
C THR A 230 18.78 4.51 -4.56
N GLY A 231 17.70 3.80 -4.23
CA GLY A 231 17.32 3.50 -2.85
C GLY A 231 16.59 4.65 -2.14
N GLU A 232 16.27 5.73 -2.87
CA GLU A 232 15.69 6.95 -2.29
C GLU A 232 14.17 6.86 -2.17
N THR A 233 13.64 7.63 -1.23
CA THR A 233 12.22 7.87 -1.03
C THR A 233 11.95 9.37 -1.15
N THR A 234 11.04 9.76 -2.03
CA THR A 234 10.63 11.15 -2.22
C THR A 234 9.18 11.33 -1.80
N ASP A 235 8.91 12.31 -0.95
CA ASP A 235 7.58 12.63 -0.48
C ASP A 235 7.02 13.84 -1.24
N PHE A 236 5.75 13.75 -1.61
CA PHE A 236 5.00 14.80 -2.29
C PHE A 236 3.79 15.18 -1.46
N PHE A 237 3.45 16.45 -1.45
CA PHE A 237 2.29 17.01 -0.73
C PHE A 237 1.34 17.70 -1.74
N PRO A 238 0.70 16.91 -2.60
CA PRO A 238 -0.19 17.49 -3.59
C PRO A 238 -1.46 18.03 -2.94
N ASP A 239 -1.99 19.11 -3.48
CA ASP A 239 -3.31 19.63 -3.11
C ASP A 239 -4.42 18.80 -3.80
N LEU A 240 -4.68 17.62 -3.21
CA LEU A 240 -5.65 16.64 -3.71
C LEU A 240 -6.98 16.70 -2.94
#